data_84af82ff94542f4771b95db660e14613
#
_entry.id   84af82ff94542f4771b95db660e14613
#
_cell.length_a   1.000
_cell.length_b   1.000
_cell.length_c   1.000
_cell.angle_alpha   90.00
_cell.angle_beta   90.00
_cell.angle_gamma   90.00
#
_symmetry.space_group_name_H-M   'P 1'
#
loop_
_entity.id
_entity.type
_entity.pdbx_description
1 polymer ?
#
loop_
_entity_poly.entity_id
_entity_poly.type
_entity_poly.pdbx_seq_one_letter_code
_entity_poly.pdbx_strand_id
1 'polypeptide(L)'
;MTGFTRLWLQVFVITVLLSGCAGVDSNTRDDSSGLPPILAQDEVVRSYIKLGRIQITREVFTTDALISTDVYDWGTAALRREAAKMGADAIIFPEITGAHTTSGVIPSTEFRATGMAIKFK
;
A
#
# COMPACT_ATOMS: atom_id res chain seq x y z
N MET A 1 8.54 59.39 -17.39
CA MET A 1 8.89 58.55 -16.25
C MET A 1 7.71 57.78 -15.68
N THR A 2 6.50 58.01 -16.07
CA THR A 2 5.30 57.28 -15.63
C THR A 2 5.08 55.96 -16.36
N GLY A 3 5.75 55.70 -17.48
CA GLY A 3 5.64 54.44 -18.21
C GLY A 3 6.46 53.27 -17.64
N PHE A 4 7.55 53.58 -16.96
CA PHE A 4 8.44 52.56 -16.41
C PHE A 4 7.87 51.86 -15.18
N THR A 5 7.17 52.61 -14.35
CA THR A 5 6.51 52.07 -13.15
C THR A 5 5.30 51.21 -13.51
N ARG A 6 4.59 51.53 -14.59
CA ARG A 6 3.48 50.68 -15.05
C ARG A 6 3.95 49.36 -15.65
N LEU A 7 5.07 49.36 -16.36
CA LEU A 7 5.64 48.16 -16.95
C LEU A 7 6.14 47.19 -15.86
N TRP A 8 6.75 47.73 -14.82
CA TRP A 8 7.20 46.97 -13.67
C TRP A 8 6.05 46.33 -12.89
N LEU A 9 4.95 47.07 -12.74
CA LEU A 9 3.77 46.55 -12.05
C LEU A 9 3.12 45.41 -12.83
N GLN A 10 3.10 45.49 -14.16
CA GLN A 10 2.53 44.45 -15.02
C GLN A 10 3.40 43.18 -15.01
N VAL A 11 4.70 43.33 -15.02
CA VAL A 11 5.61 42.18 -14.93
C VAL A 11 5.50 41.50 -13.58
N PHE A 12 5.30 42.26 -12.51
CA PHE A 12 5.12 41.68 -11.17
C PHE A 12 3.80 40.94 -11.00
N VAL A 13 2.73 41.43 -11.63
CA VAL A 13 1.42 40.75 -11.60
C VAL A 13 1.43 39.48 -12.43
N ILE A 14 2.16 39.42 -13.53
CA ILE A 14 2.28 38.22 -14.37
C ILE A 14 3.12 37.14 -13.65
N THR A 15 4.13 37.54 -12.90
CA THR A 15 4.96 36.57 -12.16
C THR A 15 4.21 35.94 -10.99
N VAL A 16 3.30 36.65 -10.36
CA VAL A 16 2.48 36.14 -9.25
C VAL A 16 1.40 35.17 -9.74
N LEU A 17 0.93 35.32 -10.97
CA LEU A 17 -0.07 34.42 -11.55
C LEU A 17 0.48 33.07 -12.00
N LEU A 18 1.79 32.94 -12.19
CA LEU A 18 2.45 31.69 -12.59
C LEU A 18 2.85 30.79 -11.41
N SER A 19 2.80 31.30 -10.20
CA SER A 19 3.11 30.51 -9.00
C SER A 19 1.90 29.80 -8.38
N GLY A 20 0.76 29.85 -9.04
CA GLY A 20 -0.49 29.27 -8.52
C GLY A 20 -0.79 27.84 -8.90
N CYS A 21 0.11 27.15 -9.58
CA CYS A 21 -0.07 25.74 -9.93
C CYS A 21 0.95 24.85 -9.24
N ALA A 22 1.11 25.01 -7.96
CA ALA A 22 1.49 23.86 -7.16
C ALA A 22 0.24 22.98 -7.09
N GLY A 23 0.17 21.98 -7.95
CA GLY A 23 -0.86 20.98 -7.88
C GLY A 23 -0.90 20.45 -6.46
N VAL A 24 -1.97 20.71 -5.76
CA VAL A 24 -2.30 19.95 -4.59
C VAL A 24 -2.70 18.59 -5.12
N ASP A 25 -1.73 17.77 -5.36
CA ASP A 25 -1.98 16.36 -5.30
C ASP A 25 -2.46 16.12 -3.87
N SER A 26 -3.74 16.10 -3.73
CA SER A 26 -4.36 15.41 -2.62
C SER A 26 -3.91 13.96 -2.77
N ASN A 27 -2.71 13.76 -2.30
CA ASN A 27 -2.14 12.47 -2.17
C ASN A 27 -3.00 11.69 -1.19
N THR A 28 -3.81 10.87 -1.71
CA THR A 28 -3.73 9.52 -1.27
C THR A 28 -2.33 9.05 -1.68
N ARG A 29 -1.33 9.45 -0.96
CA ARG A 29 -0.10 8.69 -0.90
C ARG A 29 -0.52 7.36 -0.31
N ASP A 30 -0.88 6.51 -1.20
CA ASP A 30 -0.77 5.11 -0.97
C ASP A 30 0.70 4.91 -0.58
N ASP A 31 0.98 4.75 0.71
CA ASP A 31 2.32 4.43 1.21
C ASP A 31 2.86 3.13 0.59
N SER A 32 2.07 2.54 -0.27
CA SER A 32 2.37 1.36 -1.05
C SER A 32 3.10 1.64 -2.35
N SER A 33 3.33 2.91 -2.74
CA SER A 33 3.96 3.28 -4.02
C SER A 33 5.45 2.94 -4.10
N GLY A 34 5.98 2.04 -3.50
CA GLY A 34 7.34 1.50 -3.59
C GLY A 34 7.40 0.06 -3.10
N LEU A 35 6.26 -0.48 -2.68
CA LEU A 35 6.18 -1.85 -2.19
C LEU A 35 5.90 -2.82 -3.34
N PRO A 36 6.40 -4.07 -3.25
CA PRO A 36 6.12 -5.10 -4.23
C PRO A 36 4.61 -5.29 -4.42
N PRO A 37 4.11 -5.35 -5.66
CA PRO A 37 2.70 -5.59 -5.94
C PRO A 37 2.30 -7.04 -5.64
N ILE A 38 1.02 -7.24 -5.35
CA ILE A 38 0.41 -8.56 -5.35
C ILE A 38 -0.12 -8.84 -6.75
N LEU A 39 0.33 -9.94 -7.35
CA LEU A 39 -0.02 -10.34 -8.71
C LEU A 39 -0.86 -11.61 -8.69
N ALA A 40 -1.86 -11.66 -9.56
CA ALA A 40 -2.54 -12.90 -9.89
C ALA A 40 -1.59 -13.82 -10.68
N GLN A 41 -1.81 -15.12 -10.60
CA GLN A 41 -0.90 -16.10 -11.21
C GLN A 41 -0.80 -15.94 -12.72
N ASP A 42 -1.85 -15.50 -13.37
CA ASP A 42 -1.91 -15.24 -14.81
C ASP A 42 -1.26 -13.91 -15.23
N GLU A 43 -1.01 -13.01 -14.28
CA GLU A 43 -0.29 -11.77 -14.53
C GLU A 43 1.23 -11.95 -14.54
N VAL A 44 1.72 -13.09 -14.08
CA VAL A 44 3.15 -13.37 -14.00
C VAL A 44 3.61 -13.98 -15.31
N VAL A 45 4.06 -13.14 -16.21
CA VAL A 45 4.52 -13.54 -17.56
C VAL A 45 6.05 -13.66 -17.68
N ARG A 46 6.77 -13.40 -16.61
CA ARG A 46 8.24 -13.45 -16.54
C ARG A 46 8.71 -14.65 -15.72
N SER A 47 9.86 -15.17 -16.08
CA SER A 47 10.53 -16.14 -15.21
C SER A 47 10.88 -15.53 -13.87
N TYR A 48 10.68 -16.27 -12.81
CA TYR A 48 10.92 -15.82 -11.44
C TYR A 48 11.52 -16.92 -10.58
N ILE A 49 12.12 -16.51 -9.49
CA ILE A 49 12.53 -17.41 -8.39
C ILE A 49 11.64 -17.15 -7.17
N LYS A 50 11.34 -18.19 -6.44
CA LYS A 50 10.63 -18.10 -5.17
C LYS A 50 11.62 -17.75 -4.08
N LEU A 51 11.41 -16.64 -3.38
CA LEU A 51 12.26 -16.23 -2.26
C LEU A 51 11.84 -16.91 -0.96
N GLY A 52 10.55 -17.09 -0.75
CA GLY A 52 10.02 -17.72 0.44
C GLY A 52 8.54 -17.42 0.66
N ARG A 53 7.94 -18.20 1.53
CA ARG A 53 6.55 -17.99 1.96
C ARG A 53 6.52 -16.95 3.07
N ILE A 54 5.60 -16.02 2.96
CA ILE A 54 5.31 -15.02 3.98
C ILE A 54 4.08 -15.48 4.75
N GLN A 55 4.12 -15.37 6.07
CA GLN A 55 2.99 -15.63 6.95
C GLN A 55 2.99 -14.60 8.05
N ILE A 56 1.90 -13.84 8.16
CA ILE A 56 1.70 -12.82 9.17
C ILE A 56 0.38 -13.10 9.87
N THR A 57 0.38 -12.99 11.19
CA THR A 57 -0.80 -13.21 12.01
C THR A 57 -1.12 -11.96 12.81
N ARG A 58 -2.42 -11.73 13.01
CA ARG A 58 -2.94 -10.69 13.88
C ARG A 58 -4.10 -11.26 14.69
N GLU A 59 -4.03 -11.11 16.00
CA GLU A 59 -5.12 -11.49 16.90
C GLU A 59 -5.96 -10.28 17.27
N VAL A 60 -7.26 -10.42 17.16
CA VAL A 60 -8.23 -9.38 17.53
C VAL A 60 -9.21 -9.95 18.54
N PHE A 61 -9.26 -9.32 19.71
CA PHE A 61 -10.18 -9.68 20.79
C PHE A 61 -11.52 -8.99 20.56
N THR A 62 -12.37 -9.65 19.77
CA THR A 62 -13.72 -9.16 19.47
C THR A 62 -14.63 -10.32 19.11
N THR A 63 -15.94 -10.10 19.29
CA THR A 63 -16.96 -11.03 18.82
C THR A 63 -17.25 -10.91 17.33
N ASP A 64 -16.76 -9.85 16.67
CA ASP A 64 -16.89 -9.67 15.23
C ASP A 64 -15.87 -10.53 14.50
N ALA A 65 -16.28 -11.74 14.17
CA ALA A 65 -15.45 -12.70 13.44
C ALA A 65 -15.49 -12.53 11.91
N LEU A 66 -16.10 -11.46 11.42
CA LEU A 66 -16.22 -11.22 9.98
C LEU A 66 -14.91 -10.67 9.42
N ILE A 67 -14.45 -11.28 8.32
CA ILE A 67 -13.36 -10.73 7.52
C ILE A 67 -13.89 -9.48 6.84
N SER A 68 -13.52 -8.34 7.38
CA SER A 68 -13.89 -7.02 6.84
C SER A 68 -12.88 -6.56 5.80
N THR A 69 -13.25 -5.52 5.05
CA THR A 69 -12.35 -4.83 4.13
C THR A 69 -11.06 -4.40 4.83
N ASP A 70 -11.15 -3.95 6.08
CA ASP A 70 -10.00 -3.54 6.89
C ASP A 70 -9.00 -4.67 7.12
N VAL A 71 -9.47 -5.89 7.27
CA VAL A 71 -8.61 -7.07 7.41
C VAL A 71 -7.90 -7.40 6.11
N TYR A 72 -8.58 -7.28 4.99
CA TYR A 72 -7.96 -7.44 3.67
C TYR A 72 -6.89 -6.36 3.43
N ASP A 73 -7.20 -5.12 3.73
CA ASP A 73 -6.26 -4.01 3.58
C ASP A 73 -5.05 -4.20 4.49
N TRP A 74 -5.27 -4.60 5.73
CA TRP A 74 -4.19 -4.94 6.64
C TRP A 74 -3.32 -6.08 6.11
N GLY A 75 -3.92 -7.18 5.70
CA GLY A 75 -3.22 -8.38 5.22
C GLY A 75 -2.39 -8.09 3.97
N THR A 76 -2.98 -7.39 3.03
CA THR A 76 -2.31 -6.97 1.79
C THR A 76 -1.12 -6.06 2.08
N ALA A 77 -1.30 -5.05 2.91
CA ALA A 77 -0.23 -4.13 3.28
C ALA A 77 0.89 -4.84 4.05
N ALA A 78 0.55 -5.75 4.96
CA ALA A 78 1.51 -6.51 5.73
C ALA A 78 2.34 -7.45 4.85
N LEU A 79 1.71 -8.15 3.92
CA LEU A 79 2.43 -9.02 2.96
C LEU A 79 3.40 -8.21 2.10
N ARG A 80 2.98 -7.07 1.62
CA ARG A 80 3.81 -6.19 0.78
C ARG A 80 5.03 -5.66 1.53
N ARG A 81 4.85 -5.27 2.79
CA ARG A 81 5.97 -4.81 3.64
C ARG A 81 6.99 -5.93 3.91
N GLU A 82 6.52 -7.13 4.21
CA GLU A 82 7.42 -8.27 4.43
C GLU A 82 8.15 -8.68 3.15
N ALA A 83 7.47 -8.69 2.01
CA ALA A 83 8.08 -8.94 0.72
C ALA A 83 9.18 -7.93 0.38
N ALA A 84 8.97 -6.66 0.69
CA ALA A 84 9.98 -5.61 0.50
C ALA A 84 11.24 -5.88 1.33
N LYS A 85 11.09 -6.35 2.56
CA LYS A 85 12.22 -6.74 3.42
C LYS A 85 13.03 -7.91 2.85
N MET A 86 12.38 -8.80 2.11
CA MET A 86 13.02 -9.94 1.45
C MET A 86 13.68 -9.57 0.11
N GLY A 87 13.50 -8.35 -0.36
CA GLY A 87 13.96 -7.92 -1.68
C GLY A 87 13.13 -8.48 -2.83
N ALA A 88 11.88 -8.83 -2.58
CA ALA A 88 10.98 -9.37 -3.58
C ALA A 88 10.53 -8.32 -4.60
N ASP A 89 10.26 -8.76 -5.81
CA ASP A 89 9.69 -7.92 -6.86
C ASP A 89 8.16 -7.99 -6.90
N ALA A 90 7.58 -9.09 -6.41
CA ALA A 90 6.13 -9.29 -6.34
C ALA A 90 5.76 -10.39 -5.33
N ILE A 91 4.47 -10.51 -5.10
CA ILE A 91 3.86 -11.55 -4.26
C ILE A 91 2.81 -12.28 -5.10
N ILE A 92 2.82 -13.60 -5.03
CA ILE A 92 1.81 -14.47 -5.64
C ILE A 92 1.13 -15.32 -4.58
N PHE A 93 -0.03 -15.89 -4.90
CA PHE A 93 -0.85 -16.72 -4.01
C PHE A 93 -1.21 -16.05 -2.69
N PRO A 94 -1.73 -14.82 -2.70
CA PRO A 94 -2.17 -14.19 -1.47
C PRO A 94 -3.39 -14.89 -0.91
N GLU A 95 -3.39 -15.13 0.38
CA GLU A 95 -4.53 -15.72 1.10
C GLU A 95 -4.67 -15.03 2.45
N ILE A 96 -5.88 -14.61 2.77
CA ILE A 96 -6.22 -14.02 4.06
C ILE A 96 -7.34 -14.85 4.67
N THR A 97 -7.05 -15.46 5.82
CA THR A 97 -7.96 -16.32 6.55
C THR A 97 -8.19 -15.81 7.97
N GLY A 98 -9.32 -16.17 8.54
CA GLY A 98 -9.65 -15.89 9.94
C GLY A 98 -10.04 -17.16 10.67
N ALA A 99 -9.49 -17.37 11.86
CA ALA A 99 -9.84 -18.47 12.75
C ALA A 99 -10.39 -17.91 14.06
N HIS A 100 -11.62 -18.27 14.39
CA HIS A 100 -12.26 -17.86 15.63
C HIS A 100 -11.91 -18.83 16.75
N THR A 101 -11.44 -18.31 17.85
CA THR A 101 -11.10 -19.10 19.04
C THR A 101 -11.99 -18.68 20.21
N THR A 102 -12.72 -19.65 20.76
CA THR A 102 -13.59 -19.42 21.91
C THR A 102 -13.01 -19.98 23.21
N SER A 103 -11.78 -20.44 23.18
CA SER A 103 -11.07 -20.95 24.37
C SER A 103 -10.66 -19.80 25.27
N GLY A 104 -11.35 -19.64 26.39
CA GLY A 104 -11.07 -18.59 27.37
C GLY A 104 -12.28 -17.70 27.64
N VAL A 105 -12.09 -16.70 28.49
CA VAL A 105 -13.12 -15.76 28.92
C VAL A 105 -13.41 -14.71 27.86
N ILE A 106 -12.43 -14.42 26.98
CA ILE A 106 -12.53 -13.42 25.93
C ILE A 106 -12.42 -14.12 24.57
N PRO A 107 -13.46 -14.02 23.72
CA PRO A 107 -13.36 -14.55 22.37
C PRO A 107 -12.34 -13.75 21.55
N SER A 108 -11.54 -14.44 20.76
CA SER A 108 -10.57 -13.83 19.87
C SER A 108 -10.67 -14.40 18.47
N THR A 109 -10.27 -13.61 17.50
CA THR A 109 -10.13 -14.04 16.11
C THR A 109 -8.68 -13.83 15.67
N GLU A 110 -8.05 -14.88 15.22
CA GLU A 110 -6.72 -14.81 14.61
C GLU A 110 -6.88 -14.66 13.11
N PHE A 111 -6.38 -13.57 12.58
CA PHE A 111 -6.27 -13.35 11.13
C PHE A 111 -4.88 -13.73 10.67
N ARG A 112 -4.82 -14.44 9.56
CA ARG A 112 -3.57 -14.88 8.95
C ARG A 112 -3.53 -14.46 7.49
N ALA A 113 -2.46 -13.76 7.14
CA ALA A 113 -2.13 -13.40 5.77
C ALA A 113 -0.93 -14.22 5.31
N THR A 114 -1.06 -14.89 4.19
CA THR A 114 0.01 -15.69 3.59
C THR A 114 0.20 -15.30 2.13
N GLY A 115 1.41 -15.49 1.63
CA GLY A 115 1.75 -15.27 0.24
C GLY A 115 3.14 -15.79 -0.08
N MET A 116 3.46 -15.87 -1.35
CA MET A 116 4.78 -16.27 -1.82
C MET A 116 5.51 -15.07 -2.40
N ALA A 117 6.63 -14.71 -1.80
CA ALA A 117 7.51 -13.67 -2.34
C ALA A 117 8.33 -14.22 -3.50
N ILE A 118 8.37 -13.51 -4.59
CA ILE A 118 9.09 -13.87 -5.80
C ILE A 118 10.01 -12.74 -6.25
N LYS A 119 11.05 -13.12 -6.98
CA LYS A 119 11.94 -12.18 -7.64
C LYS A 119 12.07 -12.56 -9.11
N PHE A 120 11.91 -11.61 -9.99
CA PHE A 120 12.07 -11.83 -11.42
C PHE A 120 13.55 -12.06 -11.78
N LYS A 121 13.74 -12.95 -12.72
CA LYS A 121 15.07 -13.21 -13.27
C LYS A 121 15.50 -12.16 -14.28
#